data_d594535da898420d26a832ca7446f879
#
_entry.id   d594535da898420d26a832ca7446f879
#
_cell.length_a   1.000
_cell.length_b   1.000
_cell.length_c   1.000
_cell.angle_alpha   90.00
_cell.angle_beta   90.00
_cell.angle_gamma   90.00
#
_symmetry.space_group_name_H-M   'P 1'
#
loop_
_entity.id
_entity.type
_entity.pdbx_description
1 polymer ?
#
loop_
_entity_poly.entity_id
_entity_poly.type
_entity_poly.pdbx_seq_one_letter_code
_entity_poly.pdbx_strand_id
1 'polypeptide(L)'
;DAEALIEYMKKSTGETDFLLRTPEECETRTIEQEIDFINSCNLSDTHTLLVCEADGKIAGNCMVWWNKRAKTGHRANVAIGLLSEFWNQGIGTRMFREMIKIAESNPNILQMELDFIEGNSRARALYEKMGFRITGIKFNSIRQNDGTLCNEYSMIREISR
;
A
#
# COMPACT_ATOMS: atom_id res chain seq x y z
N ASP A 1 18.50 -6.58 -2.29
CA ASP A 1 17.16 -6.05 -1.87
C ASP A 1 16.03 -6.51 -2.79
N ALA A 2 16.22 -6.57 -4.11
CA ALA A 2 15.16 -6.99 -5.04
C ALA A 2 14.71 -8.44 -4.80
N GLU A 3 15.65 -9.37 -4.63
CA GLU A 3 15.35 -10.77 -4.33
C GLU A 3 14.55 -10.91 -3.03
N ALA A 4 14.99 -10.26 -1.97
CA ALA A 4 14.29 -10.27 -0.68
C ALA A 4 12.89 -9.64 -0.76
N LEU A 5 12.70 -8.63 -1.61
CA LEU A 5 11.40 -8.01 -1.83
C LEU A 5 10.45 -8.93 -2.62
N ILE A 6 10.97 -9.68 -3.61
CA ILE A 6 10.20 -10.70 -4.33
C ILE A 6 9.77 -11.83 -3.38
N GLU A 7 10.68 -12.33 -2.54
CA GLU A 7 10.35 -13.35 -1.52
C GLU A 7 9.27 -12.86 -0.56
N TYR A 8 9.40 -11.62 -0.07
CA TYR A 8 8.37 -10.99 0.74
C TYR A 8 7.02 -10.93 0.01
N MET A 9 7.00 -10.49 -1.26
CA MET A 9 5.75 -10.41 -2.03
C MET A 9 5.07 -11.77 -2.21
N LYS A 10 5.84 -12.81 -2.54
CA LYS A 10 5.32 -14.18 -2.66
C LYS A 10 4.70 -14.65 -1.34
N LYS A 11 5.39 -14.42 -0.23
CA LYS A 11 4.89 -14.81 1.09
C LYS A 11 3.63 -14.02 1.47
N SER A 12 3.64 -12.70 1.32
CA SER A 12 2.54 -11.83 1.74
C SER A 12 1.25 -12.10 0.95
N THR A 13 1.36 -12.36 -0.36
CA THR A 13 0.20 -12.69 -1.20
C THR A 13 -0.39 -14.07 -0.90
N GLY A 14 0.42 -15.00 -0.39
CA GLY A 14 -0.05 -16.31 0.08
C GLY A 14 -0.72 -16.29 1.45
N GLU A 15 -0.57 -15.22 2.22
CA GLU A 15 -1.12 -15.11 3.58
C GLU A 15 -2.52 -14.47 3.65
N THR A 16 -3.01 -13.87 2.56
CA THR A 16 -4.27 -13.12 2.58
C THR A 16 -4.85 -12.88 1.19
N ASP A 17 -6.17 -12.88 1.09
CA ASP A 17 -6.92 -12.54 -0.13
C ASP A 17 -7.20 -11.02 -0.24
N PHE A 18 -6.63 -10.20 0.64
CA PHE A 18 -6.85 -8.74 0.67
C PHE A 18 -5.80 -7.94 -0.09
N LEU A 19 -4.83 -8.59 -0.74
CA LEU A 19 -3.90 -7.97 -1.66
C LEU A 19 -4.40 -8.14 -3.11
N LEU A 20 -4.20 -7.12 -3.94
CA LEU A 20 -4.66 -7.16 -5.34
C LEU A 20 -3.82 -8.12 -6.21
N ARG A 21 -2.55 -8.32 -5.87
CA ARG A 21 -1.70 -9.30 -6.55
C ARG A 21 -2.00 -10.70 -6.04
N THR A 22 -1.98 -11.65 -6.96
CA THR A 22 -2.06 -13.08 -6.62
C THR A 22 -0.64 -13.66 -6.40
N PRO A 23 -0.52 -14.81 -5.68
CA PRO A 23 0.76 -15.51 -5.57
C PRO A 23 1.39 -15.83 -6.93
N GLU A 24 0.58 -16.26 -7.90
CA GLU A 24 1.02 -16.62 -9.25
C GLU A 24 1.63 -15.42 -10.00
N GLU A 25 1.03 -14.23 -9.86
CA GLU A 25 1.58 -12.99 -10.42
C GLU A 25 2.94 -12.63 -9.80
N CYS A 26 3.11 -12.91 -8.50
CA CYS A 26 4.40 -12.69 -7.83
C CYS A 26 5.46 -13.71 -8.25
N GLU A 27 5.09 -14.96 -8.57
CA GLU A 27 6.03 -15.98 -9.03
C GLU A 27 6.66 -15.65 -10.38
N THR A 28 5.95 -14.93 -11.24
CA THR A 28 6.45 -14.53 -12.56
C THR A 28 7.34 -13.29 -12.53
N ARG A 29 7.47 -12.61 -11.38
CA ARG A 29 8.29 -11.41 -11.22
C ARG A 29 9.76 -11.75 -11.25
N THR A 30 10.53 -11.17 -12.20
CA THR A 30 11.98 -11.37 -12.28
C THR A 30 12.74 -10.38 -11.42
N ILE A 31 13.98 -10.74 -11.07
CA ILE A 31 14.88 -9.87 -10.28
C ILE A 31 15.15 -8.56 -11.04
N GLU A 32 15.36 -8.64 -12.36
CA GLU A 32 15.60 -7.47 -13.21
C GLU A 32 14.41 -6.50 -13.17
N GLN A 33 13.19 -7.03 -13.31
CA GLN A 33 11.96 -6.21 -13.22
C GLN A 33 11.82 -5.53 -11.85
N GLU A 34 12.22 -6.22 -10.78
CA GLU A 34 12.16 -5.63 -9.44
C GLU A 34 13.24 -4.58 -9.23
N ILE A 35 14.46 -4.80 -9.74
CA ILE A 35 15.53 -3.79 -9.74
C ILE A 35 15.08 -2.55 -10.50
N ASP A 36 14.49 -2.71 -11.68
CA ASP A 36 13.99 -1.59 -12.49
C ASP A 36 12.89 -0.80 -11.75
N PHE A 37 11.98 -1.52 -11.09
CA PHE A 37 10.94 -0.89 -10.26
C PHE A 37 11.53 -0.11 -9.09
N ILE A 38 12.44 -0.69 -8.31
CA ILE A 38 13.11 -0.03 -7.19
C ILE A 38 13.86 1.21 -7.68
N ASN A 39 14.61 1.10 -8.78
CA ASN A 39 15.32 2.22 -9.37
C ASN A 39 14.37 3.31 -9.84
N SER A 40 13.24 2.96 -10.45
CA SER A 40 12.23 3.93 -10.87
C SER A 40 11.64 4.69 -9.68
N CYS A 41 11.42 4.03 -8.54
CA CYS A 41 10.99 4.68 -7.32
C CYS A 41 12.06 5.61 -6.75
N ASN A 42 13.32 5.17 -6.71
CA ASN A 42 14.45 5.96 -6.18
C ASN A 42 14.75 7.23 -7.01
N LEU A 43 14.47 7.21 -8.29
CA LEU A 43 14.66 8.34 -9.20
C LEU A 43 13.41 9.22 -9.31
N SER A 44 12.29 8.80 -8.74
CA SER A 44 11.02 9.52 -8.85
C SER A 44 10.87 10.59 -7.78
N ASP A 45 10.33 11.72 -8.18
CA ASP A 45 9.89 12.79 -7.27
C ASP A 45 8.39 12.68 -6.91
N THR A 46 7.71 11.65 -7.41
CA THR A 46 6.27 11.41 -7.22
C THR A 46 5.91 10.03 -6.67
N HIS A 47 6.90 9.18 -6.47
CA HIS A 47 6.73 7.84 -5.90
C HIS A 47 7.78 7.61 -4.83
N THR A 48 7.37 7.15 -3.68
CA THR A 48 8.28 6.75 -2.60
C THR A 48 7.90 5.36 -2.13
N LEU A 49 8.81 4.41 -2.31
CA LEU A 49 8.72 3.07 -1.75
C LEU A 49 9.47 3.03 -0.42
N LEU A 50 8.80 2.58 0.63
CA LEU A 50 9.40 2.32 1.93
C LEU A 50 9.35 0.81 2.21
N VAL A 51 10.44 0.29 2.74
CA VAL A 51 10.55 -1.10 3.18
C VAL A 51 10.74 -1.12 4.68
N CYS A 52 9.99 -1.97 5.36
CA CYS A 52 10.17 -2.23 6.78
C CYS A 52 10.97 -3.53 6.94
N GLU A 53 12.12 -3.42 7.58
CA GLU A 53 12.92 -4.56 7.99
C GLU A 53 12.73 -4.83 9.50
N ALA A 54 12.54 -6.09 9.84
CA ALA A 54 12.50 -6.56 11.21
C ALA A 54 13.22 -7.92 11.29
N ASP A 55 14.05 -8.13 12.29
CA ASP A 55 14.81 -9.36 12.50
C ASP A 55 15.62 -9.83 11.28
N GLY A 56 16.18 -8.87 10.52
CA GLY A 56 16.96 -9.12 9.31
C GLY A 56 16.16 -9.59 8.10
N LYS A 57 14.83 -9.41 8.11
CA LYS A 57 13.93 -9.77 7.00
C LYS A 57 13.04 -8.60 6.63
N ILE A 58 12.56 -8.60 5.39
CA ILE A 58 11.52 -7.66 4.98
C ILE A 58 10.21 -8.08 5.65
N ALA A 59 9.76 -7.27 6.59
CA ALA A 59 8.50 -7.46 7.30
C ALA A 59 7.31 -6.91 6.53
N GLY A 60 7.54 -5.87 5.73
CA GLY A 60 6.50 -5.21 4.98
C GLY A 60 7.03 -4.13 4.04
N ASN A 61 6.16 -3.64 3.19
CA ASN A 61 6.43 -2.47 2.37
C ASN A 61 5.22 -1.53 2.34
N CYS A 62 5.47 -0.27 2.05
CA CYS A 62 4.42 0.68 1.76
C CYS A 62 4.89 1.69 0.70
N MET A 63 3.93 2.29 0.03
CA MET A 63 4.20 3.26 -1.02
C MET A 63 3.29 4.46 -0.89
N VAL A 64 3.85 5.63 -1.22
CA VAL A 64 3.12 6.88 -1.44
C VAL A 64 3.39 7.32 -2.86
N TRP A 65 2.36 7.68 -3.61
CA TRP A 65 2.55 8.21 -4.96
C TRP A 65 1.46 9.21 -5.33
N TRP A 66 1.81 10.13 -6.22
CA TRP A 66 0.90 11.13 -6.78
C TRP A 66 1.24 11.40 -8.25
N ASN A 67 0.44 12.22 -8.92
CA ASN A 67 0.70 12.66 -10.28
C ASN A 67 0.89 14.19 -10.33
N LYS A 68 1.45 14.70 -11.43
CA LYS A 68 1.69 16.14 -11.64
C LYS A 68 0.58 16.85 -12.42
N ARG A 69 -0.59 16.22 -12.62
CA ARG A 69 -1.68 16.83 -13.36
C ARG A 69 -2.33 17.94 -12.53
N ALA A 70 -2.61 19.08 -13.16
CA ALA A 70 -3.15 20.26 -12.48
C ALA A 70 -4.43 19.98 -11.66
N LYS A 71 -5.32 19.13 -12.16
CA LYS A 71 -6.62 18.86 -11.50
C LYS A 71 -6.58 17.76 -10.46
N THR A 72 -5.56 16.89 -10.45
CA THR A 72 -5.52 15.69 -9.59
C THR A 72 -4.21 15.53 -8.82
N GLY A 73 -3.23 16.40 -9.07
CA GLY A 73 -1.90 16.33 -8.45
C GLY A 73 -1.88 16.67 -6.94
N HIS A 74 -3.02 17.10 -6.39
CA HIS A 74 -3.17 17.37 -4.97
C HIS A 74 -3.52 16.11 -4.14
N ARG A 75 -3.65 14.94 -4.79
CA ARG A 75 -4.04 13.68 -4.15
C ARG A 75 -2.86 12.71 -4.16
N ALA A 76 -2.48 12.21 -3.00
CA ALA A 76 -1.51 11.14 -2.86
C ALA A 76 -2.23 9.81 -2.59
N ASN A 77 -1.87 8.79 -3.35
CA ASN A 77 -2.33 7.43 -3.09
C ASN A 77 -1.35 6.73 -2.16
N VAL A 78 -1.85 5.80 -1.36
CA VAL A 78 -1.02 4.99 -0.47
C VAL A 78 -1.41 3.53 -0.55
N ALA A 79 -0.42 2.66 -0.38
CA ALA A 79 -0.60 1.22 -0.23
C ALA A 79 0.34 0.71 0.86
N ILE A 80 -0.06 -0.36 1.55
CA ILE A 80 0.72 -1.00 2.59
C ILE A 80 0.47 -2.50 2.59
N GLY A 81 1.54 -3.27 2.75
CA GLY A 81 1.51 -4.70 3.03
C GLY A 81 2.44 -5.03 4.19
N LEU A 82 2.06 -6.00 5.00
CA LEU A 82 2.82 -6.48 6.16
C LEU A 82 2.57 -7.96 6.35
N LEU A 83 3.63 -8.75 6.51
CA LEU A 83 3.52 -10.16 6.81
C LEU A 83 2.77 -10.39 8.12
N SER A 84 1.99 -11.48 8.17
CA SER A 84 1.10 -11.80 9.28
C SER A 84 1.82 -11.95 10.63
N GLU A 85 3.03 -12.48 10.63
CA GLU A 85 3.86 -12.63 11.82
C GLU A 85 4.24 -11.29 12.50
N PHE A 86 4.16 -10.17 11.76
CA PHE A 86 4.45 -8.82 12.24
C PHE A 86 3.20 -7.97 12.53
N TRP A 87 2.01 -8.57 12.44
CA TRP A 87 0.77 -7.87 12.76
C TRP A 87 0.63 -7.57 14.25
N ASN A 88 -0.19 -6.56 14.58
CA ASN A 88 -0.50 -6.14 15.96
C ASN A 88 0.70 -5.70 16.82
N GLN A 89 1.86 -5.42 16.20
CA GLN A 89 3.07 -4.94 16.85
C GLN A 89 3.31 -3.44 16.66
N GLY A 90 2.33 -2.72 16.12
CA GLY A 90 2.43 -1.28 15.88
C GLY A 90 3.23 -0.89 14.63
N ILE A 91 3.80 -1.85 13.90
CA ILE A 91 4.62 -1.61 12.70
C ILE A 91 3.82 -0.88 11.62
N GLY A 92 2.61 -1.35 11.28
CA GLY A 92 1.75 -0.68 10.31
C GLY A 92 1.44 0.77 10.67
N THR A 93 1.25 1.06 11.96
CA THR A 93 1.06 2.43 12.44
C THR A 93 2.30 3.30 12.20
N ARG A 94 3.51 2.75 12.43
CA ARG A 94 4.77 3.47 12.17
C ARG A 94 4.98 3.71 10.68
N MET A 95 4.74 2.71 9.84
CA MET A 95 4.81 2.84 8.38
C MET A 95 3.85 3.92 7.87
N PHE A 96 2.61 3.94 8.36
CA PHE A 96 1.65 4.99 7.99
C PHE A 96 2.09 6.38 8.41
N ARG A 97 2.69 6.53 9.58
CA ARG A 97 3.22 7.83 10.01
C ARG A 97 4.31 8.36 9.07
N GLU A 98 5.18 7.49 8.57
CA GLU A 98 6.19 7.90 7.59
C GLU A 98 5.56 8.30 6.25
N MET A 99 4.56 7.54 5.76
CA MET A 99 3.81 7.93 4.55
C MET A 99 3.12 9.30 4.72
N ILE A 100 2.51 9.56 5.87
CA ILE A 100 1.88 10.84 6.18
C ILE A 100 2.90 11.97 6.16
N LYS A 101 4.07 11.81 6.79
CA LYS A 101 5.16 12.81 6.75
C LYS A 101 5.60 13.13 5.32
N ILE A 102 5.71 12.10 4.46
CA ILE A 102 6.06 12.29 3.05
C ILE A 102 4.99 13.14 2.35
N ALA A 103 3.72 12.82 2.54
CA ALA A 103 2.62 13.61 1.96
C ALA A 103 2.60 15.05 2.52
N GLU A 104 2.80 15.22 3.81
CA GLU A 104 2.85 16.54 4.48
C GLU A 104 4.03 17.38 4.04
N SER A 105 5.15 16.77 3.64
CA SER A 105 6.34 17.50 3.16
C SER A 105 6.13 18.15 1.79
N ASN A 106 5.14 17.67 1.01
CA ASN A 106 4.81 18.25 -0.29
C ASN A 106 3.63 19.24 -0.16
N PRO A 107 3.88 20.56 -0.34
CA PRO A 107 2.85 21.58 -0.17
C PRO A 107 1.66 21.47 -1.13
N ASN A 108 1.79 20.75 -2.22
CA ASN A 108 0.70 20.54 -3.17
C ASN A 108 -0.24 19.40 -2.80
N ILE A 109 0.16 18.49 -1.91
CA ILE A 109 -0.69 17.38 -1.48
C ILE A 109 -1.67 17.87 -0.40
N LEU A 110 -2.96 17.74 -0.68
CA LEU A 110 -4.04 18.16 0.21
C LEU A 110 -4.79 16.98 0.84
N GLN A 111 -4.67 15.80 0.24
CA GLN A 111 -5.29 14.59 0.77
C GLN A 111 -4.53 13.32 0.38
N MET A 112 -4.67 12.31 1.22
CA MET A 112 -4.21 10.95 0.94
C MET A 112 -5.44 10.07 0.68
N GLU A 113 -5.29 9.12 -0.25
CA GLU A 113 -6.35 8.21 -0.69
C GLU A 113 -5.86 6.77 -0.64
N LEU A 114 -6.76 5.87 -0.32
CA LEU A 114 -6.54 4.44 -0.43
C LEU A 114 -7.85 3.70 -0.73
N ASP A 115 -7.71 2.49 -1.25
CA ASP A 115 -8.82 1.56 -1.39
C ASP A 115 -8.49 0.27 -0.61
N PHE A 116 -9.50 -0.43 -0.12
CA PHE A 116 -9.33 -1.73 0.52
C PHE A 116 -10.50 -2.67 0.22
N ILE A 117 -10.22 -3.98 0.18
CA ILE A 117 -11.21 -5.01 -0.11
C ILE A 117 -12.11 -5.21 1.10
N GLU A 118 -13.41 -5.33 0.85
CA GLU A 118 -14.44 -5.67 1.85
C GLU A 118 -14.03 -6.88 2.70
N GLY A 119 -14.29 -6.82 4.00
CA GLY A 119 -13.90 -7.86 4.95
C GLY A 119 -12.52 -7.66 5.60
N ASN A 120 -11.67 -6.79 5.06
CA ASN A 120 -10.36 -6.48 5.66
C ASN A 120 -10.50 -5.56 6.88
N SER A 121 -11.07 -6.07 7.96
CA SER A 121 -11.37 -5.32 9.17
C SER A 121 -10.12 -4.77 9.88
N ARG A 122 -9.00 -5.50 9.81
CA ARG A 122 -7.73 -5.06 10.41
C ARG A 122 -7.16 -3.83 9.68
N ALA A 123 -7.12 -3.88 8.36
CA ALA A 123 -6.67 -2.75 7.55
C ALA A 123 -7.58 -1.54 7.77
N ARG A 124 -8.90 -1.73 7.76
CA ARG A 124 -9.87 -0.70 8.07
C ARG A 124 -9.60 -0.03 9.41
N ALA A 125 -9.42 -0.82 10.48
CA ALA A 125 -9.14 -0.29 11.82
C ALA A 125 -7.84 0.53 11.86
N LEU A 126 -6.80 0.10 11.14
CA LEU A 126 -5.56 0.85 10.99
C LEU A 126 -5.81 2.18 10.27
N TYR A 127 -6.53 2.17 9.15
CA TYR A 127 -6.80 3.37 8.35
C TYR A 127 -7.64 4.38 9.14
N GLU A 128 -8.71 3.94 9.81
CA GLU A 128 -9.53 4.79 10.68
C GLU A 128 -8.69 5.40 11.82
N LYS A 129 -7.83 4.60 12.47
CA LYS A 129 -6.87 5.09 13.48
C LYS A 129 -5.91 6.15 12.93
N MET A 130 -5.54 6.05 11.66
CA MET A 130 -4.67 7.01 10.98
C MET A 130 -5.43 8.21 10.40
N GLY A 131 -6.71 8.35 10.70
CA GLY A 131 -7.54 9.49 10.34
C GLY A 131 -8.17 9.41 8.94
N PHE A 132 -8.19 8.23 8.32
CA PHE A 132 -8.92 8.01 7.08
C PHE A 132 -10.40 7.76 7.37
N ARG A 133 -11.26 8.22 6.46
CA ARG A 133 -12.71 7.98 6.50
C ARG A 133 -13.19 7.41 5.17
N ILE A 134 -14.19 6.55 5.21
CA ILE A 134 -14.82 5.99 4.00
C ILE A 134 -15.53 7.11 3.24
N THR A 135 -15.33 7.14 1.92
CA THR A 135 -15.93 8.11 1.00
C THR A 135 -16.70 7.48 -0.14
N GLY A 136 -16.54 6.18 -0.36
CA GLY A 136 -17.24 5.49 -1.42
C GLY A 136 -17.10 3.97 -1.33
N ILE A 137 -17.95 3.30 -2.11
CA ILE A 137 -17.94 1.85 -2.30
C ILE A 137 -17.99 1.59 -3.80
N LYS A 138 -17.07 0.75 -4.27
CA LYS A 138 -17.09 0.21 -5.63
C LYS A 138 -17.67 -1.20 -5.56
N PHE A 139 -18.89 -1.37 -6.04
CA PHE A 139 -19.59 -2.65 -5.98
C PHE A 139 -18.99 -3.66 -6.95
N ASN A 140 -18.78 -4.91 -6.49
CA ASN A 140 -18.32 -6.04 -7.30
C ASN A 140 -17.02 -5.75 -8.07
N SER A 141 -16.14 -4.91 -7.51
CA SER A 141 -14.93 -4.44 -8.19
C SER A 141 -13.77 -5.41 -8.11
N ILE A 142 -13.81 -6.35 -7.17
CA ILE A 142 -12.78 -7.37 -6.95
C ILE A 142 -13.38 -8.74 -7.19
N ARG A 143 -12.68 -9.57 -7.99
CA ARG A 143 -13.00 -10.99 -8.15
C ARG A 143 -11.94 -11.80 -7.43
N GLN A 144 -12.36 -12.58 -6.45
CA GLN A 144 -11.51 -13.53 -5.73
C GLN A 144 -11.19 -14.76 -6.59
N ASN A 145 -10.19 -15.54 -6.18
CA ASN A 145 -9.75 -16.73 -6.92
C ASN A 145 -10.84 -17.81 -7.06
N ASP A 146 -11.77 -17.87 -6.11
CA ASP A 146 -12.94 -18.77 -6.15
C ASP A 146 -14.10 -18.23 -7.03
N GLY A 147 -13.92 -17.05 -7.64
CA GLY A 147 -14.92 -16.38 -8.47
C GLY A 147 -15.88 -15.46 -7.71
N THR A 148 -15.81 -15.42 -6.38
CA THR A 148 -16.62 -14.52 -5.55
C THR A 148 -16.32 -13.06 -5.88
N LEU A 149 -17.38 -12.25 -6.03
CA LEU A 149 -17.24 -10.81 -6.21
C LEU A 149 -17.34 -10.10 -4.86
N CYS A 150 -16.36 -9.25 -4.57
CA CYS A 150 -16.30 -8.43 -3.38
C CYS A 150 -16.35 -6.94 -3.74
N ASN A 151 -16.80 -6.14 -2.79
CA ASN A 151 -16.75 -4.70 -2.89
C ASN A 151 -15.37 -4.17 -2.50
N GLU A 152 -15.05 -2.99 -2.97
CA GLU A 152 -13.89 -2.23 -2.55
C GLU A 152 -14.35 -0.91 -1.94
N TYR A 153 -13.77 -0.55 -0.81
CA TYR A 153 -14.06 0.70 -0.10
C TYR A 153 -12.97 1.72 -0.39
N SER A 154 -13.37 2.93 -0.77
CA SER A 154 -12.47 4.06 -0.91
C SER A 154 -12.43 4.88 0.36
N MET A 155 -11.24 5.28 0.80
CA MET A 155 -11.06 6.15 1.96
C MET A 155 -10.16 7.34 1.62
N ILE A 156 -10.39 8.45 2.32
CA ILE A 156 -9.53 9.64 2.27
C ILE A 156 -9.11 10.08 3.67
N ARG A 157 -7.94 10.71 3.74
CA ARG A 157 -7.45 11.51 4.86
C ARG A 157 -7.05 12.88 4.33
N GLU A 158 -7.63 13.94 4.85
CA GLU A 158 -7.22 15.31 4.55
C GLU A 158 -5.92 15.64 5.26
N ILE A 159 -5.03 16.39 4.58
CA ILE A 159 -3.79 16.90 5.15
C ILE A 159 -4.10 18.27 5.76
N SER A 160 -4.04 18.33 7.08
CA SER A 160 -4.17 19.61 7.81
C SER A 160 -2.89 20.43 7.65
N ARG A 161 -3.02 21.71 7.38
CA ARG A 161 -1.93 22.68 7.26
C ARG A 161 -2.17 23.84 8.19
#